data_e6ed8f62f9cf0e1183452cf52540e659
#
_entry.id   e6ed8f62f9cf0e1183452cf52540e659
#
_cell.length_a   1.000
_cell.length_b   1.000
_cell.length_c   1.000
_cell.angle_alpha   90.00
_cell.angle_beta   90.00
_cell.angle_gamma   90.00
#
_symmetry.space_group_name_H-M   'P 1'
#
loop_
_entity.id
_entity.type
_entity.pdbx_description
1 polymer ?
#
loop_
_entity_poly.entity_id
_entity_poly.type
_entity_poly.pdbx_seq_one_letter_code
_entity_poly.pdbx_strand_id
1 'polypeptide(L)'
;MSDDLQQITDLIEAAGEKARRETKDAPDPAVTRSVEWPLTCTVGPGLEGAIACESKIGYVNGTKGWLIYRGYDIFDLCAHSTYEEVSYLLMYGVLPSIAQLAAYKKRLVGYRLLNKTLRMLMGFEVESMNAMSALRLGTNLMRQEFTYADQEEGKPGTGDAISSDEDSIPMETVPRGEQKAIYEFNRPVIAEREAGDTRLQDPGGLEACLHILSGVATITAAIGRVRQNRMPIEPDPELGHAANLLYMMSGRRPSPLEERVMDVALILHADHGMNASTFATLVVASTLSDIYLSVGAGIAALHGPLHGGANEEVIRTLMTIGEAKRVKPWLDELLARKGRVPGFGHRVYKAYDPRARILGPLAQFLVEQKRRDKKPLFDIAQDLEKEMSSRLGAEKKIFPNVDFFSGIVYSCLDIAPDMFTTMFAVSRTAGWTARVMEYLQHNRIFRPRAMYIGEFNNKYVPLADRAG
;
A
#
# COMPACT_ATOMS: atom_id res chain seq x y z
N MET A 1 13.53 22.34 -15.23
CA MET A 1 12.76 22.00 -14.00
C MET A 1 12.49 23.30 -13.27
N SER A 2 11.34 23.45 -12.59
CA SER A 2 11.16 24.60 -11.71
C SER A 2 12.14 24.48 -10.53
N ASP A 3 12.56 25.61 -9.96
CA ASP A 3 13.49 25.65 -8.82
C ASP A 3 13.01 24.79 -7.65
N ASP A 4 11.71 24.80 -7.36
CA ASP A 4 11.06 23.97 -6.32
C ASP A 4 11.26 22.44 -6.55
N LEU A 5 11.19 21.96 -7.79
CA LEU A 5 11.35 20.53 -8.10
C LEU A 5 12.80 20.08 -7.92
N GLN A 6 13.75 20.91 -8.29
CA GLN A 6 15.17 20.64 -8.06
C GLN A 6 15.47 20.61 -6.56
N GLN A 7 14.93 21.55 -5.79
CA GLN A 7 15.11 21.57 -4.33
C GLN A 7 14.59 20.29 -3.65
N ILE A 8 13.46 19.73 -4.10
CA ILE A 8 12.97 18.45 -3.58
C ILE A 8 13.97 17.32 -3.88
N THR A 9 14.48 17.26 -5.11
CA THR A 9 15.49 16.26 -5.49
C THR A 9 16.73 16.38 -4.59
N ASP A 10 17.27 17.57 -4.44
CA ASP A 10 18.46 17.85 -3.61
C ASP A 10 18.24 17.48 -2.13
N LEU A 11 17.04 17.75 -1.59
CA LEU A 11 16.66 17.34 -0.23
C LEU A 11 16.66 15.82 -0.05
N ILE A 12 16.15 15.08 -1.02
CA ILE A 12 16.08 13.62 -0.98
C ILE A 12 17.50 13.03 -1.08
N GLU A 13 18.33 13.54 -2.00
CA GLU A 13 19.72 13.10 -2.15
C GLU A 13 20.53 13.36 -0.87
N ALA A 14 20.41 14.56 -0.28
CA ALA A 14 21.05 14.91 0.99
C ALA A 14 20.58 14.00 2.14
N ALA A 15 19.30 13.63 2.19
CA ALA A 15 18.77 12.68 3.16
C ALA A 15 19.39 11.28 2.98
N GLY A 16 19.56 10.83 1.74
CA GLY A 16 20.22 9.58 1.40
C GLY A 16 21.69 9.55 1.80
N GLU A 17 22.45 10.62 1.52
CA GLU A 17 23.84 10.75 1.94
C GLU A 17 23.99 10.74 3.47
N LYS A 18 23.09 11.44 4.17
CA LYS A 18 23.05 11.44 5.64
C LYS A 18 22.78 10.04 6.18
N ALA A 19 21.83 9.31 5.60
CA ALA A 19 21.52 7.94 6.00
C ALA A 19 22.73 7.02 5.83
N ARG A 20 23.41 7.07 4.68
CA ARG A 20 24.63 6.29 4.40
C ARG A 20 25.77 6.60 5.38
N ARG A 21 25.98 7.86 5.72
CA ARG A 21 27.00 8.27 6.70
C ARG A 21 26.72 7.74 8.10
N GLU A 22 25.47 7.87 8.57
CA GLU A 22 25.08 7.45 9.93
C GLU A 22 25.10 5.94 10.14
N THR A 23 24.96 5.16 9.06
CA THR A 23 24.91 3.70 9.12
C THR A 23 26.15 3.02 8.50
N LYS A 24 27.22 3.78 8.29
CA LYS A 24 28.46 3.32 7.63
C LYS A 24 29.07 2.08 8.32
N ASP A 25 29.06 2.08 9.66
CA ASP A 25 29.65 1.01 10.47
C ASP A 25 28.68 -0.15 10.75
N ALA A 26 27.42 -0.06 10.28
CA ALA A 26 26.50 -1.16 10.40
C ALA A 26 26.91 -2.32 9.46
N PRO A 27 26.83 -3.58 9.92
CA PRO A 27 27.24 -4.72 9.12
C PRO A 27 26.43 -4.83 7.83
N ASP A 28 27.10 -5.21 6.75
CA ASP A 28 26.42 -5.50 5.49
C ASP A 28 25.50 -6.71 5.68
N PRO A 29 24.30 -6.68 5.05
CA PRO A 29 23.41 -7.82 5.09
C PRO A 29 24.08 -9.01 4.40
N ALA A 30 23.88 -10.19 4.94
CA ALA A 30 24.23 -11.40 4.22
C ALA A 30 23.47 -11.42 2.89
N VAL A 31 24.18 -11.68 1.79
CA VAL A 31 23.52 -11.85 0.48
C VAL A 31 22.61 -13.06 0.58
N THR A 32 21.31 -12.81 0.58
CA THR A 32 20.31 -13.86 0.60
C THR A 32 20.25 -14.48 -0.79
N ARG A 33 20.64 -15.74 -0.89
CA ARG A 33 20.43 -16.54 -2.12
C ARG A 33 19.14 -17.32 -1.97
N SER A 34 18.62 -17.82 -3.07
CA SER A 34 17.53 -18.80 -3.04
C SER A 34 17.89 -19.94 -2.12
N VAL A 35 16.94 -20.37 -1.31
CA VAL A 35 17.16 -21.32 -0.23
C VAL A 35 16.46 -22.64 -0.52
N GLU A 36 17.00 -23.74 -0.03
CA GLU A 36 16.32 -25.01 -0.10
C GLU A 36 15.27 -25.12 1.02
N TRP A 37 14.07 -25.49 0.66
CA TRP A 37 12.99 -25.76 1.61
C TRP A 37 12.97 -27.24 2.02
N PRO A 38 12.65 -27.56 3.30
CA PRO A 38 12.21 -26.67 4.39
C PRO A 38 13.36 -25.97 5.11
N LEU A 39 13.10 -24.74 5.54
CA LEU A 39 14.02 -23.94 6.34
C LEU A 39 13.81 -24.18 7.84
N THR A 40 14.90 -24.15 8.62
CA THR A 40 14.83 -24.08 10.07
C THR A 40 14.95 -22.63 10.51
N CYS A 41 13.92 -22.10 11.20
CA CYS A 41 13.94 -20.78 11.79
C CYS A 41 13.30 -20.78 13.17
N THR A 42 13.70 -19.83 14.01
CA THR A 42 13.06 -19.62 15.32
C THR A 42 11.85 -18.73 15.13
N VAL A 43 10.68 -19.21 15.54
CA VAL A 43 9.41 -18.51 15.36
C VAL A 43 8.83 -18.13 16.73
N GLY A 44 8.62 -16.85 16.93
CA GLY A 44 7.95 -16.30 18.10
C GLY A 44 6.43 -16.12 17.90
N PRO A 45 5.73 -15.60 18.94
CA PRO A 45 4.31 -15.27 18.84
C PRO A 45 4.02 -14.34 17.67
N GLY A 46 2.89 -14.56 16.97
CA GLY A 46 2.52 -13.78 15.78
C GLY A 46 3.41 -14.03 14.56
N LEU A 47 4.04 -15.20 14.49
CA LEU A 47 4.98 -15.61 13.43
C LEU A 47 6.23 -14.72 13.33
N GLU A 48 6.63 -14.04 14.42
CA GLU A 48 7.88 -13.28 14.45
C GLU A 48 9.07 -14.19 14.16
N GLY A 49 9.91 -13.82 13.18
CA GLY A 49 11.07 -14.61 12.73
C GLY A 49 10.73 -15.69 11.69
N ALA A 50 9.45 -15.96 11.40
CA ALA A 50 9.07 -16.89 10.34
C ALA A 50 9.41 -16.34 8.96
N ILE A 51 9.96 -17.18 8.09
CA ILE A 51 10.16 -16.91 6.67
C ILE A 51 8.98 -17.53 5.92
N ALA A 52 8.14 -16.68 5.33
CA ALA A 52 6.90 -17.11 4.68
C ALA A 52 7.11 -17.52 3.22
N CYS A 53 7.99 -16.83 2.49
CA CYS A 53 8.33 -17.09 1.09
C CYS A 53 9.61 -16.36 0.70
N GLU A 54 10.12 -16.69 -0.48
CA GLU A 54 11.12 -15.88 -1.18
C GLU A 54 10.45 -14.74 -1.93
N SER A 55 11.15 -13.62 -2.12
CA SER A 55 10.64 -12.51 -2.91
C SER A 55 11.79 -11.66 -3.45
N LYS A 56 11.63 -11.17 -4.68
CA LYS A 56 12.53 -10.21 -5.35
C LYS A 56 11.94 -8.80 -5.40
N ILE A 57 10.75 -8.58 -4.82
CA ILE A 57 10.03 -7.28 -4.92
C ILE A 57 10.70 -6.20 -4.09
N GLY A 58 10.99 -6.48 -2.83
CA GLY A 58 11.57 -5.48 -1.95
C GLY A 58 12.28 -6.08 -0.75
N TYR A 59 13.26 -5.33 -0.26
CA TYR A 59 14.09 -5.68 0.89
C TYR A 59 14.11 -4.56 1.92
N VAL A 60 14.03 -4.92 3.18
CA VAL A 60 14.11 -4.01 4.32
C VAL A 60 15.25 -4.43 5.24
N ASN A 61 16.22 -3.55 5.44
CA ASN A 61 17.27 -3.75 6.43
C ASN A 61 17.08 -2.78 7.59
N GLY A 62 16.69 -3.31 8.73
CA GLY A 62 16.41 -2.50 9.91
C GLY A 62 17.64 -1.86 10.53
N THR A 63 18.80 -2.50 10.45
CA THR A 63 20.05 -2.02 11.05
C THR A 63 20.66 -0.88 10.24
N LYS A 64 20.63 -1.00 8.91
CA LYS A 64 21.11 0.03 8.00
C LYS A 64 20.06 1.08 7.64
N GLY A 65 18.81 0.88 8.04
CA GLY A 65 17.73 1.78 7.62
C GLY A 65 17.54 1.78 6.10
N TRP A 66 17.68 0.63 5.44
CA TRP A 66 17.49 0.49 4.01
C TRP A 66 16.09 0.04 3.66
N LEU A 67 15.57 0.62 2.60
CA LEU A 67 14.40 0.16 1.88
C LEU A 67 14.77 0.11 0.39
N ILE A 68 14.64 -1.07 -0.20
CA ILE A 68 15.06 -1.37 -1.57
C ILE A 68 13.88 -1.96 -2.32
N TYR A 69 13.59 -1.46 -3.52
CA TYR A 69 12.61 -2.02 -4.44
C TYR A 69 13.32 -2.59 -5.67
N ARG A 70 13.21 -3.88 -5.92
CA ARG A 70 13.82 -4.54 -7.08
C ARG A 70 15.32 -4.23 -7.27
N GLY A 71 16.05 -4.02 -6.17
CA GLY A 71 17.47 -3.70 -6.18
C GLY A 71 17.81 -2.21 -6.16
N TYR A 72 16.82 -1.32 -6.32
CA TYR A 72 17.02 0.13 -6.29
C TYR A 72 16.77 0.70 -4.90
N ASP A 73 17.65 1.62 -4.48
CA ASP A 73 17.50 2.31 -3.21
C ASP A 73 16.30 3.26 -3.24
N ILE A 74 15.57 3.36 -2.12
CA ILE A 74 14.39 4.20 -2.01
C ILE A 74 14.69 5.69 -2.22
N PHE A 75 15.89 6.16 -1.82
CA PHE A 75 16.28 7.54 -2.02
C PHE A 75 16.41 7.87 -3.51
N ASP A 76 17.05 6.99 -4.30
CA ASP A 76 17.22 7.18 -5.74
C ASP A 76 15.85 7.16 -6.46
N LEU A 77 14.97 6.21 -6.09
CA LEU A 77 13.63 6.16 -6.65
C LEU A 77 12.80 7.40 -6.31
N CYS A 78 12.87 7.88 -5.08
CA CYS A 78 12.18 9.12 -4.68
C CYS A 78 12.78 10.37 -5.33
N ALA A 79 14.09 10.42 -5.58
CA ALA A 79 14.73 11.58 -6.21
C ALA A 79 14.39 11.69 -7.70
N HIS A 80 14.31 10.56 -8.42
CA HIS A 80 14.34 10.56 -9.88
C HIS A 80 13.16 9.92 -10.60
N SER A 81 12.30 9.15 -9.88
CA SER A 81 11.19 8.42 -10.50
C SER A 81 9.82 9.04 -10.20
N THR A 82 8.80 8.59 -10.93
CA THR A 82 7.39 8.81 -10.66
C THR A 82 6.77 7.53 -10.08
N TYR A 83 5.58 7.64 -9.49
CA TYR A 83 4.88 6.47 -8.95
C TYR A 83 4.53 5.45 -10.03
N GLU A 84 4.19 5.88 -11.24
CA GLU A 84 3.94 4.96 -12.36
C GLU A 84 5.20 4.19 -12.74
N GLU A 85 6.36 4.83 -12.76
CA GLU A 85 7.63 4.17 -13.05
C GLU A 85 7.99 3.14 -11.97
N VAL A 86 7.80 3.50 -10.69
CA VAL A 86 8.04 2.59 -9.57
C VAL A 86 7.03 1.45 -9.54
N SER A 87 5.75 1.70 -9.83
CA SER A 87 4.76 0.63 -9.92
C SER A 87 5.06 -0.33 -11.07
N TYR A 88 5.52 0.18 -12.22
CA TYR A 88 6.03 -0.64 -13.30
C TYR A 88 7.22 -1.50 -12.85
N LEU A 89 8.22 -0.89 -12.21
CA LEU A 89 9.38 -1.59 -11.67
C LEU A 89 8.98 -2.74 -10.74
N LEU A 90 8.06 -2.51 -9.81
CA LEU A 90 7.59 -3.55 -8.88
C LEU A 90 6.93 -4.72 -9.62
N MET A 91 6.09 -4.44 -10.62
CA MET A 91 5.35 -5.46 -11.37
C MET A 91 6.21 -6.20 -12.38
N TYR A 92 7.03 -5.49 -13.16
CA TYR A 92 7.82 -6.09 -14.25
C TYR A 92 9.24 -6.47 -13.86
N GLY A 93 9.75 -5.97 -12.73
CA GLY A 93 11.07 -6.29 -12.19
C GLY A 93 12.23 -5.49 -12.77
N VAL A 94 11.97 -4.60 -13.73
CA VAL A 94 12.94 -3.72 -14.39
C VAL A 94 12.37 -2.32 -14.57
N LEU A 95 13.24 -1.31 -14.65
CA LEU A 95 12.80 0.04 -15.00
C LEU A 95 12.33 0.09 -16.47
N PRO A 96 11.25 0.84 -16.75
CA PRO A 96 10.73 0.94 -18.11
C PRO A 96 11.60 1.83 -19.00
N SER A 97 11.66 1.52 -20.28
CA SER A 97 12.05 2.49 -21.30
C SER A 97 10.97 3.58 -21.45
N ILE A 98 11.29 4.68 -22.12
CA ILE A 98 10.33 5.77 -22.39
C ILE A 98 9.07 5.24 -23.08
N ALA A 99 9.21 4.37 -24.07
CA ALA A 99 8.08 3.80 -24.80
C ALA A 99 7.24 2.85 -23.91
N GLN A 100 7.89 2.04 -23.08
CA GLN A 100 7.21 1.14 -22.15
C GLN A 100 6.44 1.92 -21.07
N LEU A 101 7.05 2.99 -20.52
CA LEU A 101 6.39 3.85 -19.54
C LEU A 101 5.17 4.55 -20.15
N ALA A 102 5.28 5.06 -21.38
CA ALA A 102 4.17 5.69 -22.09
C ALA A 102 3.01 4.70 -22.32
N ALA A 103 3.31 3.50 -22.78
CA ALA A 103 2.31 2.44 -22.95
C ALA A 103 1.67 2.03 -21.64
N TYR A 104 2.45 1.91 -20.56
CA TYR A 104 1.96 1.59 -19.23
C TYR A 104 1.02 2.67 -18.67
N LYS A 105 1.42 3.95 -18.78
CA LYS A 105 0.58 5.08 -18.37
C LYS A 105 -0.75 5.08 -19.13
N LYS A 106 -0.74 4.82 -20.45
CA LYS A 106 -1.95 4.72 -21.24
C LYS A 106 -2.90 3.61 -20.76
N ARG A 107 -2.36 2.45 -20.38
CA ARG A 107 -3.16 1.36 -19.80
C ARG A 107 -3.79 1.77 -18.46
N LEU A 108 -3.00 2.40 -17.56
CA LEU A 108 -3.52 2.89 -16.29
C LEU A 108 -4.65 3.91 -16.48
N VAL A 109 -4.50 4.83 -17.43
CA VAL A 109 -5.55 5.81 -17.78
C VAL A 109 -6.84 5.11 -18.21
N GLY A 110 -6.73 4.06 -19.03
CA GLY A 110 -7.88 3.27 -19.50
C GLY A 110 -8.71 2.63 -18.38
N TYR A 111 -8.11 2.41 -17.20
CA TYR A 111 -8.77 1.78 -16.05
C TYR A 111 -9.26 2.77 -14.97
N ARG A 112 -9.11 4.07 -15.18
CA ARG A 112 -9.50 5.07 -14.17
C ARG A 112 -11.02 5.27 -14.05
N LEU A 113 -11.76 5.07 -15.15
CA LEU A 113 -13.20 5.31 -15.18
C LEU A 113 -13.96 4.10 -14.64
N LEU A 114 -14.66 4.28 -13.53
CA LEU A 114 -15.34 3.23 -12.77
C LEU A 114 -16.83 3.54 -12.55
N ASN A 115 -17.55 3.79 -13.64
CA ASN A 115 -18.95 4.28 -13.58
C ASN A 115 -19.88 3.33 -12.82
N LYS A 116 -19.74 2.05 -13.03
CA LYS A 116 -20.56 1.01 -12.39
C LYS A 116 -20.22 0.82 -10.93
N THR A 117 -18.92 0.69 -10.64
CA THR A 117 -18.39 0.55 -9.29
C THR A 117 -18.78 1.73 -8.42
N LEU A 118 -18.60 2.97 -8.92
CA LEU A 118 -18.96 4.18 -8.18
C LEU A 118 -20.47 4.28 -7.97
N ARG A 119 -21.30 3.96 -8.98
CA ARG A 119 -22.75 3.95 -8.83
C ARG A 119 -23.21 2.95 -7.76
N MET A 120 -22.60 1.75 -7.73
CA MET A 120 -22.91 0.75 -6.70
C MET A 120 -22.45 1.20 -5.31
N LEU A 121 -21.25 1.80 -5.23
CA LEU A 121 -20.69 2.31 -3.97
C LEU A 121 -21.54 3.45 -3.41
N MET A 122 -22.04 4.35 -4.27
CA MET A 122 -22.92 5.45 -3.85
C MET A 122 -24.32 4.99 -3.40
N GLY A 123 -24.66 3.73 -3.56
CA GLY A 123 -25.85 3.13 -2.94
C GLY A 123 -25.70 2.87 -1.43
N PHE A 124 -24.51 3.09 -0.85
CA PHE A 124 -24.24 3.01 0.58
C PHE A 124 -24.03 4.41 1.17
N GLU A 125 -24.20 4.56 2.46
CA GLU A 125 -23.95 5.82 3.19
C GLU A 125 -22.44 6.07 3.38
N VAL A 126 -21.73 6.26 2.27
CA VAL A 126 -20.26 6.41 2.23
C VAL A 126 -19.76 7.56 3.10
N GLU A 127 -20.55 8.65 3.19
CA GLU A 127 -20.26 9.82 4.03
C GLU A 127 -20.14 9.48 5.51
N SER A 128 -20.91 8.51 6.00
CA SER A 128 -20.91 8.06 7.39
C SER A 128 -19.99 6.86 7.65
N MET A 129 -19.60 6.15 6.59
CA MET A 129 -18.71 5.00 6.71
C MET A 129 -17.27 5.42 7.08
N ASN A 130 -16.55 4.53 7.78
CA ASN A 130 -15.10 4.65 7.84
C ASN A 130 -14.49 4.57 6.43
N ALA A 131 -13.59 5.50 6.08
CA ALA A 131 -13.03 5.61 4.73
C ALA A 131 -12.35 4.31 4.24
N MET A 132 -11.63 3.59 5.11
CA MET A 132 -11.01 2.31 4.77
C MET A 132 -12.04 1.19 4.54
N SER A 133 -13.15 1.20 5.27
CA SER A 133 -14.25 0.25 5.06
C SER A 133 -14.94 0.50 3.72
N ALA A 134 -15.19 1.77 3.38
CA ALA A 134 -15.74 2.17 2.08
C ALA A 134 -14.77 1.81 0.94
N LEU A 135 -13.45 2.04 1.12
CA LEU A 135 -12.43 1.69 0.14
C LEU A 135 -12.38 0.18 -0.11
N ARG A 136 -12.39 -0.63 0.94
CA ARG A 136 -12.44 -2.10 0.82
C ARG A 136 -13.68 -2.56 0.05
N LEU A 137 -14.85 -2.00 0.39
CA LEU A 137 -16.10 -2.31 -0.31
C LEU A 137 -15.99 -1.95 -1.80
N GLY A 138 -15.58 -0.73 -2.12
CA GLY A 138 -15.43 -0.28 -3.50
C GLY A 138 -14.43 -1.13 -4.29
N THR A 139 -13.29 -1.49 -3.67
CA THR A 139 -12.29 -2.36 -4.31
C THR A 139 -12.87 -3.73 -4.68
N ASN A 140 -13.68 -4.32 -3.80
CA ASN A 140 -14.30 -5.62 -4.10
C ASN A 140 -15.40 -5.48 -5.18
N LEU A 141 -16.08 -4.34 -5.27
CA LEU A 141 -17.08 -4.07 -6.32
C LEU A 141 -16.45 -3.88 -7.70
N MET A 142 -15.18 -3.47 -7.79
CA MET A 142 -14.47 -3.27 -9.06
C MET A 142 -14.45 -4.51 -9.97
N ARG A 143 -14.54 -5.68 -9.38
CA ARG A 143 -14.65 -6.92 -10.15
C ARG A 143 -15.78 -6.88 -11.18
N GLN A 144 -16.90 -6.25 -10.83
CA GLN A 144 -18.06 -6.15 -11.72
C GLN A 144 -17.81 -5.21 -12.90
N GLU A 145 -17.05 -4.13 -12.68
CA GLU A 145 -16.67 -3.19 -13.75
C GLU A 145 -15.86 -3.90 -14.84
N PHE A 146 -14.81 -4.58 -14.44
CA PHE A 146 -13.93 -5.30 -15.35
C PHE A 146 -14.66 -6.35 -16.18
N THR A 147 -15.56 -7.11 -15.56
CA THR A 147 -16.36 -8.14 -16.25
C THR A 147 -17.24 -7.55 -17.34
N TYR A 148 -17.78 -6.37 -17.11
CA TYR A 148 -18.70 -5.77 -18.08
C TYR A 148 -17.96 -5.10 -19.25
N ALA A 149 -16.78 -4.55 -19.04
CA ALA A 149 -15.96 -4.01 -20.11
C ALA A 149 -15.59 -5.08 -21.14
N ASP A 150 -15.24 -6.28 -20.67
CA ASP A 150 -14.95 -7.41 -21.55
C ASP A 150 -16.17 -7.87 -22.39
N GLN A 151 -17.39 -7.72 -21.86
CA GLN A 151 -18.63 -8.07 -22.55
C GLN A 151 -19.08 -7.02 -23.56
N GLU A 152 -18.93 -5.72 -23.25
CA GLU A 152 -19.39 -4.63 -24.09
C GLU A 152 -18.48 -4.41 -25.31
N GLU A 153 -17.19 -4.69 -25.24
CA GLU A 153 -16.27 -4.47 -26.36
C GLU A 153 -16.26 -5.57 -27.43
N GLY A 154 -17.09 -6.62 -27.29
CA GLY A 154 -17.15 -7.71 -28.28
C GLY A 154 -15.80 -8.37 -28.52
N LYS A 155 -14.80 -8.13 -27.67
CA LYS A 155 -13.55 -8.88 -27.70
C LYS A 155 -13.89 -10.32 -27.35
N PRO A 156 -13.42 -11.29 -28.07
CA PRO A 156 -13.61 -12.68 -27.69
C PRO A 156 -12.85 -12.92 -26.40
N GLY A 157 -13.47 -12.56 -25.29
CA GLY A 157 -13.28 -13.23 -24.06
C GLY A 157 -13.81 -14.61 -24.33
N THR A 158 -13.09 -15.40 -25.08
CA THR A 158 -13.20 -16.84 -25.23
C THR A 158 -14.62 -17.43 -25.02
N GLY A 159 -15.61 -16.86 -25.66
CA GLY A 159 -16.95 -17.38 -25.72
C GLY A 159 -17.68 -16.67 -26.84
N ASP A 160 -18.13 -17.43 -27.83
CA ASP A 160 -18.95 -16.94 -28.93
C ASP A 160 -20.02 -15.99 -28.39
N ALA A 161 -20.21 -14.86 -29.09
CA ALA A 161 -21.29 -13.93 -28.83
C ALA A 161 -22.58 -14.73 -28.66
N ILE A 162 -23.11 -14.78 -27.46
CA ILE A 162 -24.46 -15.28 -27.24
C ILE A 162 -25.35 -14.26 -27.92
N SER A 163 -25.82 -14.63 -29.12
CA SER A 163 -26.89 -13.90 -29.77
C SER A 163 -28.06 -13.76 -28.79
N SER A 164 -28.74 -12.62 -28.88
CA SER A 164 -29.89 -12.27 -28.04
C SER A 164 -31.14 -13.14 -28.28
N ASP A 165 -30.94 -14.33 -28.80
CA ASP A 165 -32.03 -15.29 -29.06
C ASP A 165 -31.99 -16.38 -27.99
N GLU A 166 -32.94 -16.39 -27.21
CA GLU A 166 -33.67 -17.31 -26.31
C GLU A 166 -33.10 -18.70 -25.95
N ASP A 167 -31.86 -19.03 -26.24
CA ASP A 167 -31.25 -20.29 -25.77
C ASP A 167 -30.25 -19.99 -24.64
N SER A 168 -30.79 -19.66 -23.46
CA SER A 168 -30.05 -19.79 -22.22
C SER A 168 -29.68 -21.26 -22.05
N ILE A 169 -28.42 -21.62 -22.33
CA ILE A 169 -27.88 -22.93 -21.97
C ILE A 169 -28.11 -23.12 -20.47
N PRO A 170 -28.88 -24.13 -20.05
CA PRO A 170 -29.12 -24.37 -18.63
C PRO A 170 -27.75 -24.53 -17.94
N MET A 171 -27.54 -23.88 -16.82
CA MET A 171 -26.30 -23.90 -16.01
C MET A 171 -25.86 -25.35 -15.65
N GLU A 172 -26.75 -26.34 -15.82
CA GLU A 172 -26.50 -27.78 -15.59
C GLU A 172 -25.67 -28.44 -16.69
N THR A 173 -25.50 -27.82 -17.87
CA THR A 173 -24.81 -28.44 -19.02
C THR A 173 -23.32 -28.09 -19.13
N VAL A 174 -22.83 -27.16 -18.32
CA VAL A 174 -21.40 -26.83 -18.30
C VAL A 174 -20.71 -27.72 -17.26
N PRO A 175 -19.79 -28.62 -17.68
CA PRO A 175 -19.06 -29.44 -16.72
C PRO A 175 -18.39 -28.56 -15.67
N ARG A 176 -18.56 -28.85 -14.39
CA ARG A 176 -18.04 -28.08 -13.26
C ARG A 176 -16.52 -27.79 -13.31
N GLY A 177 -15.78 -28.51 -14.13
CA GLY A 177 -14.34 -28.29 -14.36
C GLY A 177 -14.00 -27.26 -15.45
N GLU A 178 -14.98 -26.82 -16.25
CA GLU A 178 -14.78 -25.89 -17.36
C GLU A 178 -15.34 -24.49 -17.10
N GLN A 179 -15.96 -24.26 -15.95
CA GLN A 179 -16.32 -22.91 -15.51
C GLN A 179 -15.02 -22.14 -15.22
N LYS A 180 -14.52 -21.43 -16.24
CA LYS A 180 -13.49 -20.43 -16.02
C LYS A 180 -14.08 -19.38 -15.10
N ALA A 181 -13.54 -19.26 -13.90
CA ALA A 181 -13.82 -18.09 -13.08
C ALA A 181 -13.43 -16.87 -13.91
N ILE A 182 -14.33 -15.89 -14.02
CA ILE A 182 -14.20 -14.69 -14.85
C ILE A 182 -12.91 -13.88 -14.48
N TYR A 183 -12.28 -14.26 -13.40
CA TYR A 183 -11.00 -13.75 -12.88
C TYR A 183 -10.06 -14.90 -12.49
N GLU A 184 -10.15 -16.00 -13.20
CA GLU A 184 -8.99 -16.84 -13.18
C GLU A 184 -7.84 -15.92 -13.59
N PHE A 185 -6.93 -15.64 -12.63
CA PHE A 185 -5.55 -15.58 -13.02
C PHE A 185 -5.42 -16.74 -14.00
N ASN A 186 -5.38 -16.43 -15.30
CA ASN A 186 -4.98 -17.45 -16.23
C ASN A 186 -3.66 -17.90 -15.67
N ARG A 187 -3.67 -18.98 -14.87
CA ARG A 187 -2.43 -19.63 -14.54
C ARG A 187 -1.74 -19.65 -15.88
N PRO A 188 -0.54 -19.05 -16.03
CA PRO A 188 0.23 -19.47 -17.15
C PRO A 188 0.16 -20.97 -17.03
N VAL A 189 -0.60 -21.61 -17.93
CA VAL A 189 -0.45 -23.03 -18.10
C VAL A 189 1.04 -23.14 -18.11
N ILE A 190 1.62 -23.83 -17.14
CA ILE A 190 3.01 -24.20 -17.18
C ILE A 190 3.05 -25.21 -18.35
N ALA A 191 2.79 -24.69 -19.52
CA ALA A 191 3.26 -25.26 -20.76
C ALA A 191 4.76 -25.26 -20.53
N GLU A 192 5.33 -26.46 -20.52
CA GLU A 192 6.75 -26.72 -20.40
C GLU A 192 7.50 -25.57 -21.05
N ARG A 193 8.05 -24.68 -20.21
CA ARG A 193 8.75 -23.48 -20.67
C ARG A 193 9.98 -23.98 -21.38
N GLU A 194 10.03 -23.86 -22.68
CA GLU A 194 11.30 -23.92 -23.38
C GLU A 194 12.22 -22.88 -22.74
N ALA A 195 13.31 -23.37 -22.18
CA ALA A 195 14.32 -22.55 -21.55
C ALA A 195 14.86 -21.54 -22.58
N GLY A 196 14.37 -20.29 -22.56
CA GLY A 196 14.87 -19.24 -23.46
C GLY A 196 13.87 -18.13 -23.81
N ASP A 197 12.59 -18.24 -23.54
CA ASP A 197 11.63 -17.17 -23.86
C ASP A 197 11.57 -16.14 -22.74
N THR A 198 12.36 -15.05 -22.88
CA THR A 198 12.38 -13.90 -21.96
C THR A 198 11.26 -12.90 -22.23
N ARG A 199 10.35 -13.17 -23.18
CA ARG A 199 9.16 -12.35 -23.34
C ARG A 199 8.25 -12.59 -22.17
N LEU A 200 8.04 -11.57 -21.36
CA LEU A 200 6.95 -11.49 -20.39
C LEU A 200 5.65 -11.65 -21.18
N GLN A 201 5.22 -12.89 -21.38
CA GLN A 201 3.85 -13.16 -21.78
C GLN A 201 2.98 -12.56 -20.68
N ASP A 202 2.05 -11.69 -21.08
CA ASP A 202 1.12 -11.02 -20.19
C ASP A 202 0.39 -12.08 -19.36
N PRO A 203 0.74 -12.30 -18.07
CA PRO A 203 -0.02 -13.22 -17.27
C PRO A 203 -1.39 -12.58 -17.14
N GLY A 204 -2.48 -13.31 -17.41
CA GLY A 204 -3.85 -12.79 -17.36
C GLY A 204 -4.28 -12.13 -16.05
N GLY A 205 -3.41 -12.13 -15.03
CA GLY A 205 -3.54 -11.37 -13.80
C GLY A 205 -3.03 -9.93 -13.86
N LEU A 206 -2.20 -9.56 -14.82
CA LEU A 206 -1.61 -8.22 -14.89
C LEU A 206 -2.67 -7.15 -15.17
N GLU A 207 -3.61 -7.39 -16.07
CA GLU A 207 -4.71 -6.46 -16.36
C GLU A 207 -5.55 -6.16 -15.12
N ALA A 208 -5.90 -7.19 -14.34
CA ALA A 208 -6.60 -7.01 -13.08
C ALA A 208 -5.76 -6.21 -12.06
N CYS A 209 -4.44 -6.41 -12.03
CA CYS A 209 -3.54 -5.63 -11.18
C CYS A 209 -3.53 -4.15 -11.58
N LEU A 210 -3.47 -3.84 -12.88
CA LEU A 210 -3.50 -2.46 -13.39
C LEU A 210 -4.85 -1.80 -13.15
N HIS A 211 -5.95 -2.54 -13.36
CA HIS A 211 -7.28 -2.08 -13.03
C HIS A 211 -7.40 -1.71 -11.54
N ILE A 212 -6.94 -2.59 -10.64
CA ILE A 212 -6.95 -2.33 -9.20
C ILE A 212 -6.07 -1.12 -8.86
N LEU A 213 -4.86 -1.04 -9.41
CA LEU A 213 -3.94 0.07 -9.15
C LEU A 213 -4.57 1.42 -9.50
N SER A 214 -5.20 1.51 -10.67
CA SER A 214 -5.89 2.74 -11.11
C SER A 214 -7.18 2.99 -10.34
N GLY A 215 -7.98 1.97 -10.18
CA GLY A 215 -9.33 2.10 -9.63
C GLY A 215 -9.35 2.38 -8.12
N VAL A 216 -8.41 1.84 -7.35
CA VAL A 216 -8.30 2.16 -5.91
C VAL A 216 -8.07 3.66 -5.70
N ALA A 217 -7.31 4.32 -6.56
CA ALA A 217 -7.13 5.77 -6.51
C ALA A 217 -8.44 6.52 -6.82
N THR A 218 -9.17 6.10 -7.85
CA THR A 218 -10.47 6.69 -8.21
C THR A 218 -11.51 6.53 -7.09
N ILE A 219 -11.60 5.33 -6.51
CA ILE A 219 -12.51 5.06 -5.39
C ILE A 219 -12.14 5.90 -4.18
N THR A 220 -10.84 5.98 -3.85
CA THR A 220 -10.36 6.81 -2.73
C THR A 220 -10.76 8.27 -2.90
N ALA A 221 -10.54 8.83 -4.09
CA ALA A 221 -10.92 10.21 -4.39
C ALA A 221 -12.44 10.42 -4.28
N ALA A 222 -13.23 9.48 -4.79
CA ALA A 222 -14.69 9.54 -4.70
C ALA A 222 -15.15 9.53 -3.23
N ILE A 223 -14.61 8.64 -2.39
CA ILE A 223 -14.89 8.60 -0.95
C ILE A 223 -14.54 9.94 -0.30
N GLY A 224 -13.36 10.49 -0.57
CA GLY A 224 -12.91 11.76 0.00
C GLY A 224 -13.84 12.93 -0.36
N ARG A 225 -14.38 12.96 -1.56
CA ARG A 225 -15.35 13.99 -1.98
C ARG A 225 -16.70 13.82 -1.32
N VAL A 226 -17.26 12.60 -1.33
CA VAL A 226 -18.56 12.31 -0.73
C VAL A 226 -18.57 12.65 0.77
N ARG A 227 -17.51 12.34 1.47
CA ARG A 227 -17.32 12.70 2.89
C ARG A 227 -17.26 14.22 3.13
N GLN A 228 -16.98 15.00 2.10
CA GLN A 228 -17.05 16.48 2.12
C GLN A 228 -18.35 17.01 1.52
N ASN A 229 -19.38 16.17 1.35
CA ASN A 229 -20.65 16.51 0.70
C ASN A 229 -20.47 17.02 -0.74
N ARG A 230 -19.52 16.44 -1.49
CA ARG A 230 -19.23 16.78 -2.88
C ARG A 230 -19.39 15.53 -3.74
N MET A 231 -19.93 15.69 -4.94
CA MET A 231 -20.02 14.59 -5.90
C MET A 231 -18.62 14.18 -6.41
N PRO A 232 -18.39 12.88 -6.65
CA PRO A 232 -17.22 12.43 -7.38
C PRO A 232 -17.09 13.13 -8.72
N ILE A 233 -15.86 13.30 -9.21
CA ILE A 233 -15.57 13.84 -10.54
C ILE A 233 -14.81 12.81 -11.37
N GLU A 234 -14.97 12.89 -12.67
CA GLU A 234 -14.29 11.99 -13.59
C GLU A 234 -12.77 12.20 -13.57
N PRO A 235 -11.99 11.14 -13.77
CA PRO A 235 -10.55 11.25 -13.92
C PRO A 235 -10.19 12.09 -15.17
N ASP A 236 -9.11 12.85 -15.07
CA ASP A 236 -8.54 13.57 -16.20
C ASP A 236 -7.49 12.66 -16.91
N PRO A 237 -7.68 12.32 -18.19
CA PRO A 237 -6.78 11.45 -18.92
C PRO A 237 -5.38 12.05 -19.18
N GLU A 238 -5.25 13.37 -19.12
CA GLU A 238 -4.00 14.10 -19.35
C GLU A 238 -3.05 14.08 -18.14
N LEU A 239 -3.59 13.81 -16.96
CA LEU A 239 -2.82 13.85 -15.71
C LEU A 239 -2.14 12.51 -15.40
N GLY A 240 -0.94 12.57 -14.79
CA GLY A 240 -0.27 11.44 -14.18
C GLY A 240 -1.08 10.85 -13.00
N HIS A 241 -0.65 9.74 -12.46
CA HIS A 241 -1.41 9.04 -11.39
C HIS A 241 -1.56 9.90 -10.14
N ALA A 242 -0.45 10.49 -9.65
CA ALA A 242 -0.44 11.35 -8.47
C ALA A 242 -1.26 12.63 -8.69
N ALA A 243 -1.04 13.29 -9.82
CA ALA A 243 -1.78 14.51 -10.17
C ALA A 243 -3.27 14.24 -10.32
N ASN A 244 -3.65 13.14 -10.97
CA ASN A 244 -5.04 12.77 -11.16
C ASN A 244 -5.76 12.44 -9.84
N LEU A 245 -5.07 11.76 -8.91
CA LEU A 245 -5.59 11.51 -7.56
C LEU A 245 -5.91 12.83 -6.85
N LEU A 246 -4.98 13.78 -6.82
CA LEU A 246 -5.17 15.10 -6.21
C LEU A 246 -6.28 15.89 -6.91
N TYR A 247 -6.34 15.82 -8.24
CA TYR A 247 -7.38 16.45 -9.03
C TYR A 247 -8.78 15.90 -8.68
N MET A 248 -8.93 14.60 -8.70
CA MET A 248 -10.21 13.96 -8.36
C MET A 248 -10.66 14.24 -6.93
N MET A 249 -9.73 14.40 -5.98
CA MET A 249 -10.04 14.75 -4.58
C MET A 249 -10.46 16.20 -4.42
N SER A 250 -9.70 17.13 -5.01
CA SER A 250 -9.88 18.58 -4.79
C SER A 250 -10.84 19.25 -5.79
N GLY A 251 -10.91 18.75 -7.02
CA GLY A 251 -11.60 19.37 -8.14
C GLY A 251 -10.77 20.42 -8.90
N ARG A 252 -9.48 20.59 -8.55
CA ARG A 252 -8.55 21.46 -9.26
C ARG A 252 -7.31 20.70 -9.72
N ARG A 253 -6.75 21.08 -10.85
CA ARG A 253 -5.46 20.53 -11.29
C ARG A 253 -4.36 20.94 -10.28
N PRO A 254 -3.58 19.98 -9.77
CA PRO A 254 -2.48 20.30 -8.86
C PRO A 254 -1.37 21.06 -9.60
N SER A 255 -0.57 21.79 -8.85
CA SER A 255 0.69 22.33 -9.34
C SER A 255 1.73 21.20 -9.56
N PRO A 256 2.76 21.41 -10.38
CA PRO A 256 3.85 20.44 -10.52
C PRO A 256 4.53 20.09 -9.19
N LEU A 257 4.56 21.01 -8.25
CA LEU A 257 5.07 20.77 -6.89
C LEU A 257 4.18 19.81 -6.12
N GLU A 258 2.87 20.01 -6.11
CA GLU A 258 1.92 19.14 -5.42
C GLU A 258 1.93 17.73 -6.02
N GLU A 259 2.00 17.63 -7.35
CA GLU A 259 2.16 16.35 -8.04
C GLU A 259 3.43 15.62 -7.59
N ARG A 260 4.57 16.32 -7.58
CA ARG A 260 5.85 15.74 -7.17
C ARG A 260 5.86 15.29 -5.72
N VAL A 261 5.28 16.06 -4.83
CA VAL A 261 5.15 15.71 -3.41
C VAL A 261 4.30 14.47 -3.23
N MET A 262 3.19 14.35 -3.98
CA MET A 262 2.34 13.17 -3.94
C MET A 262 3.05 11.96 -4.54
N ASP A 263 3.79 12.09 -5.63
CA ASP A 263 4.61 11.02 -6.20
C ASP A 263 5.59 10.45 -5.16
N VAL A 264 6.34 11.32 -4.50
CA VAL A 264 7.27 10.92 -3.43
C VAL A 264 6.55 10.19 -2.31
N ALA A 265 5.41 10.70 -1.85
CA ALA A 265 4.61 10.05 -0.82
C ALA A 265 4.11 8.67 -1.25
N LEU A 266 3.64 8.52 -2.49
CA LEU A 266 3.19 7.25 -3.04
C LEU A 266 4.36 6.26 -3.19
N ILE A 267 5.51 6.69 -3.68
CA ILE A 267 6.71 5.84 -3.81
C ILE A 267 7.14 5.28 -2.45
N LEU A 268 7.17 6.11 -1.42
CA LEU A 268 7.59 5.72 -0.06
C LEU A 268 6.70 4.67 0.60
N HIS A 269 5.43 4.60 0.19
CA HIS A 269 4.47 3.66 0.75
C HIS A 269 4.22 2.44 -0.13
N ALA A 270 4.78 2.37 -1.36
CA ALA A 270 4.43 1.37 -2.37
C ALA A 270 4.69 -0.08 -1.94
N ASP A 271 5.79 -0.37 -1.26
CA ASP A 271 6.08 -1.69 -0.67
C ASP A 271 6.83 -1.56 0.65
N HIS A 272 6.78 -2.58 1.49
CA HIS A 272 7.56 -2.67 2.73
C HIS A 272 7.70 -4.12 3.20
N GLY A 273 8.19 -4.99 2.35
CA GLY A 273 8.43 -6.38 2.69
C GLY A 273 7.16 -7.14 3.10
N MET A 274 7.33 -8.16 3.93
CA MET A 274 6.25 -9.01 4.42
C MET A 274 5.58 -8.40 5.67
N ASN A 275 4.96 -7.22 5.52
CA ASN A 275 4.17 -6.61 6.58
C ASN A 275 2.78 -7.29 6.72
N ALA A 276 2.02 -6.94 7.75
CA ALA A 276 0.75 -7.59 8.07
C ALA A 276 -0.26 -7.54 6.92
N SER A 277 -0.40 -6.42 6.22
CA SER A 277 -1.34 -6.30 5.10
C SER A 277 -0.87 -7.06 3.86
N THR A 278 0.42 -7.07 3.57
CA THR A 278 1.00 -7.90 2.52
C THR A 278 0.77 -9.39 2.81
N PHE A 279 1.00 -9.82 4.06
CA PHE A 279 0.76 -11.20 4.45
C PHE A 279 -0.71 -11.58 4.33
N ALA A 280 -1.64 -10.73 4.78
CA ALA A 280 -3.08 -10.95 4.63
C ALA A 280 -3.49 -11.08 3.15
N THR A 281 -2.97 -10.22 2.28
CA THR A 281 -3.19 -10.27 0.83
C THR A 281 -2.72 -11.62 0.26
N LEU A 282 -1.51 -12.04 0.62
CA LEU A 282 -0.94 -13.29 0.13
C LEU A 282 -1.63 -14.53 0.70
N VAL A 283 -2.11 -14.51 1.94
CA VAL A 283 -2.88 -15.61 2.53
C VAL A 283 -4.14 -15.86 1.67
N VAL A 284 -4.90 -14.82 1.35
CA VAL A 284 -6.09 -14.93 0.50
C VAL A 284 -5.71 -15.36 -0.91
N ALA A 285 -4.72 -14.72 -1.54
CA ALA A 285 -4.26 -15.08 -2.88
C ALA A 285 -3.80 -16.54 -2.97
N SER A 286 -3.14 -17.06 -1.93
CA SER A 286 -2.63 -18.43 -1.89
C SER A 286 -3.71 -19.50 -1.95
N THR A 287 -4.95 -19.16 -1.61
CA THR A 287 -6.11 -20.03 -1.75
C THR A 287 -6.67 -20.05 -3.19
N LEU A 288 -6.04 -19.26 -4.09
CA LEU A 288 -6.50 -19.01 -5.46
C LEU A 288 -7.83 -18.24 -5.53
N SER A 289 -8.16 -17.50 -4.48
CA SER A 289 -9.20 -16.47 -4.53
C SER A 289 -8.78 -15.34 -5.46
N ASP A 290 -9.75 -14.58 -5.96
CA ASP A 290 -9.44 -13.51 -6.90
C ASP A 290 -8.62 -12.35 -6.27
N ILE A 291 -7.96 -11.58 -7.11
CA ILE A 291 -7.05 -10.54 -6.66
C ILE A 291 -7.77 -9.35 -6.00
N TYR A 292 -9.02 -9.07 -6.38
CA TYR A 292 -9.81 -7.99 -5.75
C TYR A 292 -10.11 -8.31 -4.29
N LEU A 293 -10.45 -9.58 -4.00
CA LEU A 293 -10.65 -10.06 -2.64
C LEU A 293 -9.32 -10.10 -1.87
N SER A 294 -8.24 -10.49 -2.54
CA SER A 294 -6.89 -10.51 -1.95
C SER A 294 -6.43 -9.11 -1.54
N VAL A 295 -6.57 -8.11 -2.42
CA VAL A 295 -6.28 -6.71 -2.11
C VAL A 295 -7.24 -6.16 -1.07
N GLY A 296 -8.52 -6.55 -1.12
CA GLY A 296 -9.52 -6.23 -0.10
C GLY A 296 -9.11 -6.70 1.31
N ALA A 297 -8.49 -7.89 1.42
CA ALA A 297 -7.93 -8.38 2.68
C ALA A 297 -6.72 -7.54 3.14
N GLY A 298 -5.87 -7.11 2.21
CA GLY A 298 -4.77 -6.18 2.48
C GLY A 298 -5.27 -4.84 3.03
N ILE A 299 -6.30 -4.27 2.41
CA ILE A 299 -6.94 -3.03 2.87
C ILE A 299 -7.53 -3.22 4.28
N ALA A 300 -8.20 -4.34 4.54
CA ALA A 300 -8.76 -4.66 5.85
C ALA A 300 -7.67 -4.75 6.93
N ALA A 301 -6.55 -5.41 6.64
CA ALA A 301 -5.44 -5.51 7.57
C ALA A 301 -4.73 -4.16 7.79
N LEU A 302 -4.62 -3.34 6.72
CA LEU A 302 -4.01 -2.01 6.81
C LEU A 302 -4.84 -1.06 7.69
N HIS A 303 -6.16 -1.21 7.72
CA HIS A 303 -7.04 -0.42 8.59
C HIS A 303 -6.78 -0.62 10.08
N GLY A 304 -6.18 -1.74 10.49
CA GLY A 304 -5.96 -2.06 11.89
C GLY A 304 -5.09 -1.01 12.62
N PRO A 305 -5.43 -0.63 13.88
CA PRO A 305 -4.73 0.41 14.63
C PRO A 305 -3.25 0.06 14.94
N LEU A 306 -2.88 -1.21 14.83
CA LEU A 306 -1.49 -1.65 14.99
C LEU A 306 -0.72 -1.67 13.66
N HIS A 307 -1.31 -1.17 12.55
CA HIS A 307 -0.69 -1.18 11.23
C HIS A 307 -0.77 0.19 10.55
N GLY A 308 -1.78 0.50 9.77
CA GLY A 308 -1.80 1.71 8.92
C GLY A 308 -2.48 2.94 9.51
N GLY A 309 -3.19 2.82 10.64
CA GLY A 309 -3.92 3.95 11.26
C GLY A 309 -3.06 4.92 12.07
N ALA A 310 -1.74 4.74 12.13
CA ALA A 310 -0.87 5.51 12.99
C ALA A 310 -0.70 6.98 12.54
N ASN A 311 -0.74 7.27 11.25
CA ASN A 311 -0.56 8.63 10.73
C ASN A 311 -1.71 9.59 11.11
N GLU A 312 -2.95 9.12 11.15
CA GLU A 312 -4.09 9.87 11.66
C GLU A 312 -3.93 10.16 13.16
N GLU A 313 -3.52 9.15 13.92
CA GLU A 313 -3.29 9.28 15.37
C GLU A 313 -2.16 10.27 15.67
N VAL A 314 -1.09 10.30 14.87
CA VAL A 314 -0.02 11.31 14.97
C VAL A 314 -0.60 12.72 14.87
N ILE A 315 -1.36 13.01 13.81
CA ILE A 315 -1.91 14.35 13.61
C ILE A 315 -2.86 14.74 14.75
N ARG A 316 -3.72 13.82 15.20
CA ARG A 316 -4.59 14.06 16.37
C ARG A 316 -3.78 14.35 17.64
N THR A 317 -2.67 13.64 17.84
CA THR A 317 -1.76 13.86 18.95
C THR A 317 -1.10 15.25 18.88
N LEU A 318 -0.57 15.64 17.72
CA LEU A 318 0.02 16.96 17.52
C LEU A 318 -1.00 18.08 17.76
N MET A 319 -2.24 17.91 17.27
CA MET A 319 -3.33 18.85 17.54
C MET A 319 -3.70 18.91 19.01
N THR A 320 -3.67 17.80 19.74
CA THR A 320 -3.93 17.74 21.20
C THR A 320 -2.83 18.45 22.00
N ILE A 321 -1.57 18.33 21.59
CA ILE A 321 -0.47 19.09 22.19
C ILE A 321 -0.69 20.59 21.97
N GLY A 322 -1.11 20.99 20.78
CA GLY A 322 -1.58 22.33 20.42
C GLY A 322 -0.48 23.38 20.24
N GLU A 323 0.57 23.40 21.07
CA GLU A 323 1.68 24.37 21.01
C GLU A 323 3.02 23.69 21.28
N ALA A 324 4.09 24.11 20.59
CA ALA A 324 5.44 23.55 20.71
C ALA A 324 5.97 23.56 22.16
N LYS A 325 5.72 24.63 22.92
CA LYS A 325 6.13 24.72 24.34
C LYS A 325 5.49 23.66 25.24
N ARG A 326 4.39 23.02 24.83
CA ARG A 326 3.69 21.97 25.58
C ARG A 326 4.23 20.56 25.28
N VAL A 327 5.09 20.41 24.28
CA VAL A 327 5.64 19.10 23.90
C VAL A 327 6.33 18.40 25.07
N LYS A 328 7.25 19.11 25.73
CA LYS A 328 8.03 18.54 26.83
C LYS A 328 7.16 18.09 28.02
N PRO A 329 6.29 18.95 28.62
CA PRO A 329 5.43 18.51 29.72
C PRO A 329 4.45 17.42 29.31
N TRP A 330 3.89 17.46 28.10
CA TRP A 330 3.04 16.42 27.58
C TRP A 330 3.76 15.07 27.47
N LEU A 331 5.00 15.09 26.97
CA LEU A 331 5.81 13.88 26.82
C LEU A 331 6.20 13.32 28.20
N ASP A 332 6.57 14.18 29.17
CA ASP A 332 6.87 13.77 30.55
C ASP A 332 5.70 13.02 31.17
N GLU A 333 4.48 13.57 31.05
CA GLU A 333 3.26 12.93 31.55
C GLU A 333 2.97 11.60 30.85
N LEU A 334 3.10 11.55 29.53
CA LEU A 334 2.87 10.34 28.74
C LEU A 334 3.85 9.23 29.14
N LEU A 335 5.13 9.53 29.26
CA LEU A 335 6.17 8.56 29.61
C LEU A 335 6.02 8.08 31.08
N ALA A 336 5.61 8.95 31.99
CA ALA A 336 5.35 8.57 33.40
C ALA A 336 4.28 7.48 33.51
N ARG A 337 3.23 7.54 32.68
CA ARG A 337 2.20 6.49 32.59
C ARG A 337 2.52 5.34 31.63
N LYS A 338 3.79 5.23 31.17
CA LYS A 338 4.26 4.22 30.20
C LYS A 338 3.49 4.24 28.88
N GLY A 339 2.97 5.40 28.49
CA GLY A 339 2.29 5.60 27.21
C GLY A 339 3.25 5.51 26.02
N ARG A 340 2.69 5.30 24.83
CA ARG A 340 3.44 5.27 23.57
C ARG A 340 3.17 6.53 22.77
N VAL A 341 4.20 7.06 22.11
CA VAL A 341 4.05 8.17 21.18
C VAL A 341 3.75 7.60 19.80
N PRO A 342 2.60 7.95 19.17
CA PRO A 342 2.28 7.52 17.82
C PRO A 342 3.36 8.00 16.81
N GLY A 343 3.62 7.23 15.77
CA GLY A 343 4.62 7.57 14.75
C GLY A 343 6.07 7.34 15.18
N PHE A 344 6.33 6.77 16.36
CA PHE A 344 7.66 6.43 16.84
C PHE A 344 7.85 4.92 17.05
N GLY A 345 9.06 4.46 16.69
CA GLY A 345 9.44 3.06 16.77
C GLY A 345 8.97 2.25 15.56
N HIS A 346 9.65 1.16 15.33
CA HIS A 346 9.36 0.24 14.23
C HIS A 346 9.78 -1.19 14.60
N ARG A 347 9.02 -2.19 14.15
CA ARG A 347 9.39 -3.61 14.43
C ARG A 347 10.71 -4.01 13.78
N VAL A 348 11.00 -3.49 12.57
CA VAL A 348 12.17 -3.84 11.78
C VAL A 348 13.29 -2.82 11.98
N TYR A 349 13.03 -1.53 11.77
CA TYR A 349 14.07 -0.52 11.86
C TYR A 349 14.56 -0.32 13.29
N LYS A 350 15.88 -0.43 13.44
CA LYS A 350 16.67 -0.06 14.63
C LYS A 350 17.54 1.18 14.38
N ALA A 351 17.60 1.61 13.12
CA ALA A 351 18.07 2.90 12.64
C ALA A 351 16.86 3.80 12.33
N TYR A 352 17.12 5.03 11.98
CA TYR A 352 16.08 5.98 11.53
C TYR A 352 15.40 5.46 10.25
N ASP A 353 14.07 5.47 10.21
CA ASP A 353 13.30 5.03 9.05
C ASP A 353 13.64 5.88 7.80
N PRO A 354 14.11 5.29 6.69
CA PRO A 354 14.52 6.04 5.51
C PRO A 354 13.37 6.87 4.92
N ARG A 355 12.14 6.43 5.10
CA ARG A 355 10.95 7.15 4.62
C ARG A 355 10.71 8.42 5.43
N ALA A 356 10.86 8.37 6.75
CA ALA A 356 10.76 9.54 7.60
C ALA A 356 11.91 10.54 7.36
N ARG A 357 13.10 10.04 6.95
CA ARG A 357 14.22 10.89 6.55
C ARG A 357 13.94 11.75 5.32
N ILE A 358 13.08 11.27 4.42
CA ILE A 358 12.64 12.03 3.24
C ILE A 358 11.46 12.93 3.62
N LEU A 359 10.45 12.38 4.31
CA LEU A 359 9.22 13.11 4.60
C LEU A 359 9.41 14.27 5.59
N GLY A 360 10.34 14.17 6.53
CA GLY A 360 10.62 15.26 7.48
C GLY A 360 11.12 16.54 6.78
N PRO A 361 12.25 16.50 6.05
CA PRO A 361 12.73 17.63 5.25
C PRO A 361 11.71 18.11 4.20
N LEU A 362 10.96 17.21 3.57
CA LEU A 362 9.91 17.55 2.63
C LEU A 362 8.77 18.34 3.30
N ALA A 363 8.33 17.90 4.48
CA ALA A 363 7.34 18.61 5.28
C ALA A 363 7.84 20.01 5.68
N GLN A 364 9.11 20.12 6.10
CA GLN A 364 9.74 21.39 6.40
C GLN A 364 9.71 22.33 5.20
N PHE A 365 10.18 21.87 4.05
CA PHE A 365 10.16 22.64 2.82
C PHE A 365 8.75 23.16 2.47
N LEU A 366 7.75 22.29 2.56
CA LEU A 366 6.37 22.66 2.25
C LEU A 366 5.83 23.74 3.20
N VAL A 367 6.02 23.60 4.51
CA VAL A 367 5.50 24.56 5.49
C VAL A 367 6.21 25.89 5.42
N GLU A 368 7.51 25.93 5.10
CA GLU A 368 8.28 27.17 4.99
C GLU A 368 7.98 27.92 3.70
N GLN A 369 7.83 27.22 2.58
CA GLN A 369 7.75 27.84 1.26
C GLN A 369 6.32 28.03 0.76
N LYS A 370 5.39 27.14 1.11
CA LYS A 370 4.06 27.08 0.48
C LYS A 370 2.90 27.08 1.48
N ARG A 371 3.08 26.48 2.65
CA ARG A 371 2.00 26.20 3.59
C ARG A 371 2.31 26.68 5.01
N ARG A 372 2.60 27.98 5.11
CA ARG A 372 2.92 28.63 6.40
C ARG A 372 1.81 28.47 7.46
N ASP A 373 0.57 28.25 7.01
CA ASP A 373 -0.58 27.91 7.87
C ASP A 373 -0.37 26.59 8.63
N LYS A 374 0.44 25.67 8.12
CA LYS A 374 0.77 24.39 8.76
C LYS A 374 2.04 24.43 9.62
N LYS A 375 2.74 25.56 9.62
CA LYS A 375 3.99 25.70 10.40
C LYS A 375 3.81 25.40 11.89
N PRO A 376 2.78 25.87 12.59
CA PRO A 376 2.60 25.53 14.00
C PRO A 376 2.53 24.02 14.28
N LEU A 377 1.87 23.26 13.39
CA LEU A 377 1.78 21.81 13.50
C LEU A 377 3.15 21.14 13.28
N PHE A 378 3.92 21.63 12.31
CA PHE A 378 5.26 21.14 12.04
C PHE A 378 6.24 21.47 13.19
N ASP A 379 6.17 22.65 13.77
CA ASP A 379 7.01 23.03 14.91
C ASP A 379 6.80 22.10 16.12
N ILE A 380 5.54 21.72 16.40
CA ILE A 380 5.22 20.73 17.43
C ILE A 380 5.87 19.37 17.07
N ALA A 381 5.76 18.93 15.83
CA ALA A 381 6.34 17.65 15.40
C ALA A 381 7.88 17.68 15.51
N GLN A 382 8.53 18.78 15.10
CA GLN A 382 9.97 18.92 15.18
C GLN A 382 10.48 18.89 16.64
N ASP A 383 9.79 19.59 17.54
CA ASP A 383 10.13 19.57 18.96
C ASP A 383 9.91 18.18 19.57
N LEU A 384 8.81 17.50 19.17
CA LEU A 384 8.53 16.14 19.64
C LEU A 384 9.59 15.14 19.13
N GLU A 385 9.99 15.24 17.88
CA GLU A 385 11.07 14.43 17.33
C GLU A 385 12.37 14.64 18.11
N LYS A 386 12.74 15.89 18.34
CA LYS A 386 13.94 16.27 19.09
C LYS A 386 13.93 15.71 20.52
N GLU A 387 12.84 15.89 21.26
CA GLU A 387 12.69 15.37 22.62
C GLU A 387 12.72 13.83 22.66
N MET A 388 12.02 13.16 21.74
CA MET A 388 12.00 11.70 21.67
C MET A 388 13.37 11.13 21.29
N SER A 389 14.02 11.70 20.28
CA SER A 389 15.32 11.25 19.81
C SER A 389 16.42 11.44 20.85
N SER A 390 16.39 12.56 21.60
CA SER A 390 17.36 12.79 22.68
C SER A 390 17.20 11.84 23.85
N ARG A 391 15.96 11.45 24.20
CA ARG A 391 15.67 10.62 25.38
C ARG A 391 15.70 9.11 25.08
N LEU A 392 15.24 8.71 23.90
CA LEU A 392 15.00 7.30 23.58
C LEU A 392 15.72 6.82 22.31
N GLY A 393 16.25 7.74 21.49
CA GLY A 393 16.88 7.41 20.23
C GLY A 393 18.17 6.60 20.41
N ALA A 394 19.12 7.10 21.18
CA ALA A 394 20.42 6.44 21.37
C ALA A 394 20.30 5.12 22.13
N GLU A 395 19.56 5.11 23.24
CA GLU A 395 19.47 3.95 24.16
C GLU A 395 18.49 2.89 23.65
N LYS A 396 17.27 3.29 23.29
CA LYS A 396 16.19 2.35 22.92
C LYS A 396 15.99 2.20 21.41
N LYS A 397 16.75 2.94 20.59
CA LYS A 397 16.63 2.95 19.12
C LYS A 397 15.21 3.24 18.64
N ILE A 398 14.53 4.19 19.32
CA ILE A 398 13.19 4.64 18.99
C ILE A 398 13.30 5.93 18.21
N PHE A 399 13.00 5.88 16.91
CA PHE A 399 13.06 6.98 15.96
C PHE A 399 11.69 7.17 15.31
N PRO A 400 11.44 8.33 14.65
CA PRO A 400 10.25 8.51 13.81
C PRO A 400 10.16 7.45 12.73
N ASN A 401 8.96 6.95 12.50
CA ASN A 401 8.64 6.10 11.36
C ASN A 401 7.92 6.90 10.26
N VAL A 402 7.51 6.24 9.18
CA VAL A 402 6.87 6.89 8.03
C VAL A 402 5.62 7.68 8.41
N ASP A 403 4.86 7.21 9.40
CA ASP A 403 3.57 7.80 9.79
C ASP A 403 3.73 9.16 10.46
N PHE A 404 4.91 9.43 11.06
CA PHE A 404 5.13 10.65 11.84
C PHE A 404 5.08 11.91 10.98
N PHE A 405 5.69 11.91 9.80
CA PHE A 405 5.70 13.07 8.92
C PHE A 405 4.73 12.98 7.74
N SER A 406 4.25 11.79 7.37
CA SER A 406 3.34 11.64 6.22
C SER A 406 2.03 12.41 6.41
N GLY A 407 1.48 12.43 7.64
CA GLY A 407 0.28 13.19 7.93
C GLY A 407 0.46 14.71 7.75
N ILE A 408 1.64 15.25 8.05
CA ILE A 408 1.94 16.68 7.83
C ILE A 408 2.01 16.96 6.32
N VAL A 409 2.71 16.11 5.55
CA VAL A 409 2.79 16.22 4.09
C VAL A 409 1.39 16.17 3.48
N TYR A 410 0.55 15.21 3.86
CA TYR A 410 -0.83 15.13 3.38
C TYR A 410 -1.67 16.35 3.79
N SER A 411 -1.48 16.87 5.00
CA SER A 411 -2.14 18.12 5.44
C SER A 411 -1.72 19.33 4.61
N CYS A 412 -0.47 19.36 4.11
CA CYS A 412 0.00 20.41 3.19
C CYS A 412 -0.63 20.28 1.79
N LEU A 413 -1.11 19.10 1.41
CA LEU A 413 -1.85 18.85 0.18
C LEU A 413 -3.38 18.95 0.36
N ASP A 414 -3.87 19.49 1.48
CA ASP A 414 -5.29 19.63 1.83
C ASP A 414 -6.06 18.31 1.90
N ILE A 415 -5.38 17.20 2.18
CA ILE A 415 -6.01 15.91 2.43
C ILE A 415 -6.48 15.86 3.88
N ALA A 416 -7.71 15.46 4.09
CA ALA A 416 -8.29 15.34 5.42
C ALA A 416 -7.67 14.16 6.21
N PRO A 417 -7.46 14.28 7.54
CA PRO A 417 -6.80 13.23 8.33
C PRO A 417 -7.47 11.86 8.25
N ASP A 418 -8.78 11.78 8.16
CA ASP A 418 -9.56 10.55 8.02
C ASP A 418 -9.37 9.82 6.67
N MET A 419 -8.67 10.49 5.72
CA MET A 419 -8.28 9.92 4.43
C MET A 419 -6.81 9.46 4.37
N PHE A 420 -5.99 9.68 5.40
CA PHE A 420 -4.56 9.39 5.33
C PHE A 420 -4.26 7.91 5.13
N THR A 421 -4.96 7.04 5.85
CA THR A 421 -4.78 5.59 5.69
C THR A 421 -5.23 5.11 4.30
N THR A 422 -6.19 5.78 3.67
CA THR A 422 -6.58 5.45 2.29
C THR A 422 -5.51 5.86 1.28
N MET A 423 -4.78 6.97 1.50
CA MET A 423 -3.61 7.34 0.68
C MET A 423 -2.52 6.27 0.77
N PHE A 424 -2.29 5.76 1.98
CA PHE A 424 -1.39 4.64 2.20
C PHE A 424 -1.82 3.40 1.40
N ALA A 425 -3.12 3.07 1.40
CA ALA A 425 -3.67 1.95 0.64
C ALA A 425 -3.50 2.13 -0.87
N VAL A 426 -3.79 3.33 -1.42
CA VAL A 426 -3.55 3.66 -2.84
C VAL A 426 -2.11 3.34 -3.23
N SER A 427 -1.16 3.81 -2.46
CA SER A 427 0.25 3.55 -2.71
C SER A 427 0.59 2.06 -2.62
N ARG A 428 0.18 1.39 -1.54
CA ARG A 428 0.53 0.01 -1.24
C ARG A 428 -0.06 -1.00 -2.22
N THR A 429 -1.07 -0.62 -2.97
CA THR A 429 -1.69 -1.46 -4.01
C THR A 429 -0.65 -1.97 -5.01
N ALA A 430 0.34 -1.17 -5.39
CA ALA A 430 1.43 -1.59 -6.27
C ALA A 430 2.24 -2.76 -5.68
N GLY A 431 2.61 -2.66 -4.40
CA GLY A 431 3.34 -3.72 -3.69
C GLY A 431 2.51 -4.98 -3.50
N TRP A 432 1.23 -4.85 -3.10
CA TRP A 432 0.35 -5.99 -2.92
C TRP A 432 0.17 -6.78 -4.22
N THR A 433 -0.18 -6.09 -5.31
CA THR A 433 -0.41 -6.72 -6.62
C THR A 433 0.86 -7.37 -7.15
N ALA A 434 2.01 -6.69 -7.09
CA ALA A 434 3.28 -7.24 -7.52
C ALA A 434 3.66 -8.51 -6.73
N ARG A 435 3.46 -8.52 -5.42
CA ARG A 435 3.75 -9.68 -4.58
C ARG A 435 2.79 -10.84 -4.83
N VAL A 436 1.52 -10.57 -5.09
CA VAL A 436 0.56 -11.61 -5.50
C VAL A 436 1.00 -12.24 -6.81
N MET A 437 1.34 -11.44 -7.82
CA MET A 437 1.83 -11.95 -9.11
C MET A 437 3.10 -12.80 -8.96
N GLU A 438 4.04 -12.35 -8.13
CA GLU A 438 5.27 -13.12 -7.86
C GLU A 438 4.96 -14.43 -7.14
N TYR A 439 4.16 -14.39 -6.08
CA TYR A 439 3.86 -15.55 -5.25
C TYR A 439 3.11 -16.64 -6.01
N LEU A 440 2.15 -16.26 -6.85
CA LEU A 440 1.34 -17.20 -7.62
C LEU A 440 2.13 -17.96 -8.69
N GLN A 441 3.35 -17.52 -9.06
CA GLN A 441 4.22 -18.28 -9.97
C GLN A 441 4.60 -19.66 -9.41
N HIS A 442 4.71 -19.75 -8.07
CA HIS A 442 5.07 -20.97 -7.35
C HIS A 442 4.15 -21.16 -6.14
N ASN A 443 2.84 -21.00 -6.36
CA ASN A 443 1.85 -20.94 -5.29
C ASN A 443 1.87 -22.15 -4.37
N ARG A 444 1.82 -21.85 -3.06
CA ARG A 444 1.50 -22.81 -2.00
C ARG A 444 0.56 -22.16 -1.01
N ILE A 445 -0.51 -22.85 -0.62
CA ILE A 445 -1.45 -22.33 0.36
C ILE A 445 -0.75 -22.09 1.70
N PHE A 446 -0.93 -20.91 2.28
CA PHE A 446 -0.49 -20.61 3.64
C PHE A 446 -1.37 -21.33 4.65
N ARG A 447 -0.77 -22.30 5.35
CA ARG A 447 -1.49 -23.09 6.35
C ARG A 447 -0.58 -23.39 7.56
N PRO A 448 -0.31 -22.40 8.43
CA PRO A 448 0.43 -22.62 9.67
C PRO A 448 -0.36 -23.55 10.59
N ARG A 449 0.33 -24.11 11.60
CA ARG A 449 -0.27 -24.93 12.64
C ARG A 449 -0.53 -24.12 13.88
N ALA A 450 -1.57 -24.46 14.63
CA ALA A 450 -1.78 -24.01 15.99
C ALA A 450 -1.33 -25.12 16.95
N MET A 451 -0.73 -24.74 18.08
CA MET A 451 -0.50 -25.65 19.20
C MET A 451 -1.78 -25.68 20.03
N TYR A 452 -2.43 -26.84 20.07
CA TYR A 452 -3.60 -27.01 20.90
C TYR A 452 -3.18 -27.18 22.36
N ILE A 453 -3.68 -26.32 23.23
CA ILE A 453 -3.41 -26.33 24.68
C ILE A 453 -4.66 -26.59 25.53
N GLY A 454 -5.79 -26.94 24.88
CA GLY A 454 -7.02 -27.31 25.57
C GLY A 454 -7.03 -28.73 26.09
N GLU A 455 -8.09 -29.10 26.76
CA GLU A 455 -8.28 -30.44 27.31
C GLU A 455 -8.65 -31.45 26.22
N PHE A 456 -8.30 -32.73 26.46
CA PHE A 456 -8.66 -33.83 25.60
C PHE A 456 -9.63 -34.78 26.31
N ASN A 457 -10.45 -35.47 25.53
CA ASN A 457 -11.36 -36.55 25.99
C ASN A 457 -12.44 -36.08 26.97
N ASN A 458 -12.86 -34.83 26.92
CA ASN A 458 -14.00 -34.33 27.67
C ASN A 458 -15.25 -35.14 27.28
N LYS A 459 -15.98 -35.65 28.25
CA LYS A 459 -17.24 -36.36 27.99
C LYS A 459 -18.32 -35.36 27.58
N TYR A 460 -18.98 -35.63 26.47
CA TYR A 460 -20.14 -34.84 26.09
C TYR A 460 -21.27 -35.12 27.06
N VAL A 461 -21.81 -34.07 27.65
CA VAL A 461 -23.00 -34.13 28.52
C VAL A 461 -24.17 -33.50 27.75
N PRO A 462 -25.30 -34.21 27.54
CA PRO A 462 -26.48 -33.65 26.91
C PRO A 462 -26.95 -32.37 27.62
N LEU A 463 -27.57 -31.44 26.88
CA LEU A 463 -27.97 -30.14 27.44
C LEU A 463 -28.89 -30.28 28.66
N ALA A 464 -29.81 -31.24 28.64
CA ALA A 464 -30.75 -31.52 29.73
C ALA A 464 -30.06 -31.96 31.05
N ASP A 465 -28.85 -32.52 30.94
CA ASP A 465 -28.10 -33.09 32.07
C ASP A 465 -26.98 -32.16 32.55
N ARG A 466 -26.87 -30.95 31.98
CA ARG A 466 -25.86 -29.93 32.40
C ARG A 466 -26.41 -29.20 33.63
N ALA A 467 -25.60 -29.20 34.71
CA ALA A 467 -25.91 -28.39 35.87
C ALA A 467 -25.87 -26.91 35.46
N GLY A 468 -26.88 -26.10 35.86
CA GLY A 468 -26.98 -24.67 35.59
C GLY A 468 -26.02 -23.87 36.46
#